data_1352c1869d0e512a2ca3f977f3b32bf8
#
_entry.id   1352c1869d0e512a2ca3f977f3b32bf8
#
_cell.length_a   1.000
_cell.length_b   1.000
_cell.length_c   1.000
_cell.angle_alpha   90.00
_cell.angle_beta   90.00
_cell.angle_gamma   90.00
#
_symmetry.space_group_name_H-M   'P 1'
#
loop_
_entity.id
_entity.type
_entity.pdbx_description
1 polymer ?
#
loop_
_entity_poly.entity_id
_entity_poly.type
_entity_poly.pdbx_seq_one_letter_code
_entity_poly.pdbx_strand_id
1 'polypeptide(L)'
;LHRLIRRQRQMCIRDRSYGKMETLTLLIPDSKGGASGLLSENEHATKAADPQIRPYLSQVDRYWGDQPFTSGPVYVGALIFFLFVLGCFIVRTPLKWALLVVTILTVMLSWGKNMMWFTDWFIDYFPMYNRFRTVSSILVVAEFCMPLLAVLALKKIFDDPSILKREKWWFYLSGGIVGGIVLLAALFPGLFDDFLKDYELEAIQQPGYGELFAGIAEARRAIFTADAWRSFVIVALGFVAL
;
A
#
# COMPACT_ATOMS: atom_id res chain seq x y z
N LEU A 1 27.47 -25.97 -2.02
CA LEU A 1 26.19 -25.88 -2.72
C LEU A 1 25.10 -25.19 -1.85
N HIS A 2 24.87 -25.65 -0.60
CA HIS A 2 23.85 -25.06 0.30
C HIS A 2 24.06 -23.56 0.58
N ARG A 3 25.29 -23.10 0.78
CA ARG A 3 25.59 -21.66 1.01
C ARG A 3 25.33 -20.79 -0.22
N LEU A 4 25.63 -21.29 -1.42
CA LEU A 4 25.36 -20.58 -2.69
C LEU A 4 23.87 -20.46 -2.97
N ILE A 5 23.12 -21.53 -2.75
CA ILE A 5 21.66 -21.55 -2.89
C ILE A 5 20.99 -20.62 -1.87
N ARG A 6 21.49 -20.54 -0.64
CA ARG A 6 20.99 -19.63 0.39
C ARG A 6 21.25 -18.16 0.00
N ARG A 7 22.43 -17.83 -0.52
CA ARG A 7 22.75 -16.48 -1.02
C ARG A 7 21.87 -16.07 -2.21
N GLN A 8 21.70 -16.95 -3.19
CA GLN A 8 20.82 -16.69 -4.34
C GLN A 8 19.37 -16.45 -3.93
N ARG A 9 18.84 -17.19 -2.95
CA ARG A 9 17.49 -17.03 -2.41
C ARG A 9 17.34 -15.72 -1.63
N GLN A 10 18.33 -15.36 -0.82
CA GLN A 10 18.34 -14.06 -0.14
C GLN A 10 18.35 -12.89 -1.12
N MET A 11 19.03 -13.02 -2.27
CA MET A 11 18.97 -12.02 -3.34
C MET A 11 17.57 -11.89 -3.93
N CYS A 12 16.91 -13.00 -4.27
CA CYS A 12 15.53 -12.97 -4.80
C CYS A 12 14.52 -12.36 -3.81
N ILE A 13 14.67 -12.62 -2.52
CA ILE A 13 13.83 -12.02 -1.47
C ILE A 13 14.10 -10.52 -1.38
N ARG A 14 15.37 -10.10 -1.42
CA ARG A 14 15.74 -8.68 -1.38
C ARG A 14 15.18 -7.89 -2.56
N ASP A 15 15.22 -8.47 -3.76
CA ASP A 15 14.81 -7.78 -4.99
C ASP A 15 13.30 -7.63 -5.11
N ARG A 16 12.50 -8.46 -4.41
CA ARG A 16 11.03 -8.47 -4.52
C ARG A 16 10.33 -8.27 -3.19
N SER A 17 10.93 -7.50 -2.31
CA SER A 17 10.34 -7.08 -1.04
C SER A 17 9.44 -5.87 -1.23
N TYR A 18 8.36 -5.85 -0.49
CA TYR A 18 7.43 -4.74 -0.45
C TYR A 18 7.96 -3.63 0.47
N GLY A 19 7.83 -2.39 0.06
CA GLY A 19 8.17 -1.25 0.93
C GLY A 19 7.18 -1.13 2.09
N LYS A 20 7.65 -0.71 3.28
CA LYS A 20 6.73 -0.49 4.42
C LYS A 20 5.66 0.53 4.09
N MET A 21 6.05 1.67 3.49
CA MET A 21 5.12 2.71 3.04
C MET A 21 4.29 2.26 1.83
N GLU A 22 4.79 1.31 1.05
CA GLU A 22 4.07 0.70 -0.06
C GLU A 22 2.81 -0.06 0.41
N THR A 23 2.74 -0.45 1.70
CA THR A 23 1.53 -1.03 2.31
C THR A 23 0.30 -0.10 2.23
N LEU A 24 0.50 1.21 2.05
CA LEU A 24 -0.59 2.16 1.79
C LEU A 24 -1.36 1.85 0.49
N THR A 25 -0.79 1.08 -0.45
CA THR A 25 -1.50 0.66 -1.66
C THR A 25 -2.75 -0.16 -1.35
N LEU A 26 -2.81 -0.85 -0.21
CA LEU A 26 -4.03 -1.54 0.24
C LEU A 26 -5.22 -0.58 0.37
N LEU A 27 -4.96 0.70 0.64
CA LEU A 27 -5.95 1.76 0.86
C LEU A 27 -5.95 2.83 -0.25
N ILE A 28 -4.78 3.20 -0.77
CA ILE A 28 -4.57 4.20 -1.83
C ILE A 28 -3.84 3.50 -2.98
N PRO A 29 -4.51 3.18 -4.11
CA PRO A 29 -3.96 2.27 -5.11
C PRO A 29 -2.64 2.71 -5.72
N ASP A 30 -2.50 3.96 -6.12
CA ASP A 30 -1.30 4.47 -6.77
C ASP A 30 -0.34 5.18 -5.80
N SER A 31 -0.32 4.76 -4.51
CA SER A 31 0.57 5.35 -3.50
C SER A 31 2.06 5.24 -3.83
N LYS A 32 2.44 4.32 -4.71
CA LYS A 32 3.78 4.17 -5.29
C LYS A 32 3.75 4.15 -6.84
N GLY A 33 2.75 4.81 -7.44
CA GLY A 33 2.62 4.96 -8.89
C GLY A 33 1.89 3.84 -9.62
N GLY A 34 1.38 2.84 -8.91
CA GLY A 34 0.64 1.72 -9.50
C GLY A 34 1.51 0.75 -10.29
N ALA A 35 1.03 0.27 -11.43
CA ALA A 35 1.77 -0.65 -12.28
C ALA A 35 3.00 0.02 -12.92
N SER A 36 4.04 -0.79 -13.19
CA SER A 36 5.18 -0.32 -13.98
C SER A 36 4.73 0.13 -15.37
N GLY A 37 5.16 1.29 -15.77
CA GLY A 37 4.83 1.97 -17.02
C GLY A 37 5.51 3.32 -17.05
N LEU A 38 5.24 4.12 -18.06
CA LEU A 38 5.84 5.45 -18.21
C LEU A 38 5.02 6.50 -17.45
N LEU A 39 5.71 7.46 -16.85
CA LEU A 39 5.08 8.54 -16.10
C LEU A 39 4.21 9.43 -17.01
N SER A 40 4.57 9.55 -18.28
CA SER A 40 3.80 10.28 -19.31
C SER A 40 2.41 9.68 -19.61
N GLU A 41 2.17 8.42 -19.25
CA GLU A 41 0.87 7.76 -19.46
C GLU A 41 -0.17 8.18 -18.41
N ASN A 42 0.25 8.82 -17.32
CA ASN A 42 -0.66 9.26 -16.29
C ASN A 42 -1.06 10.73 -16.49
N GLU A 43 -2.37 10.96 -16.56
CA GLU A 43 -2.95 12.29 -16.84
C GLU A 43 -2.68 13.30 -15.71
N HIS A 44 -2.68 12.86 -14.45
CA HIS A 44 -2.40 13.72 -13.29
C HIS A 44 -0.93 14.16 -13.29
N ALA A 45 -0.02 13.24 -13.62
CA ALA A 45 1.41 13.56 -13.72
C ALA A 45 1.69 14.55 -14.83
N THR A 46 1.12 14.32 -16.03
CA THR A 46 1.35 15.19 -17.19
C THR A 46 0.75 16.58 -17.02
N LYS A 47 -0.38 16.71 -16.32
CA LYS A 47 -0.99 18.01 -16.00
C LYS A 47 -0.20 18.81 -14.98
N ALA A 48 0.35 18.12 -13.96
CA ALA A 48 1.12 18.78 -12.89
C ALA A 48 2.54 19.14 -13.30
N ALA A 49 3.12 18.40 -14.25
CA ALA A 49 4.50 18.62 -14.68
C ALA A 49 4.68 19.95 -15.44
N ASP A 50 5.79 20.65 -15.11
CA ASP A 50 6.24 21.82 -15.85
C ASP A 50 6.42 21.49 -17.34
N PRO A 51 6.05 22.39 -18.28
CA PRO A 51 6.24 22.19 -19.72
C PRO A 51 7.66 21.80 -20.13
N GLN A 52 8.68 22.27 -19.41
CA GLN A 52 10.08 21.92 -19.67
C GLN A 52 10.42 20.48 -19.31
N ILE A 53 9.72 19.90 -18.34
CA ILE A 53 9.97 18.55 -17.82
C ILE A 53 9.13 17.50 -18.54
N ARG A 54 7.98 17.86 -19.11
CA ARG A 54 7.07 16.93 -19.81
C ARG A 54 7.75 16.00 -20.81
N PRO A 55 8.71 16.43 -21.65
CA PRO A 55 9.38 15.51 -22.57
C PRO A 55 10.14 14.37 -21.88
N TYR A 56 10.65 14.62 -20.67
CA TYR A 56 11.39 13.62 -19.90
C TYR A 56 10.49 12.57 -19.22
N LEU A 57 9.21 12.88 -19.00
CA LEU A 57 8.25 11.95 -18.38
C LEU A 57 8.08 10.66 -19.20
N SER A 58 8.35 10.69 -20.51
CA SER A 58 8.34 9.51 -21.38
C SER A 58 9.56 8.59 -21.23
N GLN A 59 10.52 8.94 -20.36
CA GLN A 59 11.71 8.17 -20.08
C GLN A 59 11.79 7.74 -18.61
N VAL A 60 10.81 8.15 -17.79
CA VAL A 60 10.79 7.91 -16.35
C VAL A 60 9.69 6.92 -16.00
N ASP A 61 10.04 5.95 -15.16
CA ASP A 61 9.07 5.00 -14.63
C ASP A 61 8.02 5.68 -13.75
N ARG A 62 6.76 5.30 -13.95
CA ARG A 62 5.65 5.71 -13.09
C ARG A 62 5.75 5.11 -11.70
N TYR A 63 6.17 3.83 -11.61
CA TYR A 63 6.35 3.13 -10.35
C TYR A 63 7.68 3.53 -9.68
N TRP A 64 7.62 3.94 -8.42
CA TRP A 64 8.79 4.33 -7.61
C TRP A 64 8.91 3.56 -6.28
N GLY A 65 8.26 2.39 -6.16
CA GLY A 65 8.39 1.51 -4.99
C GLY A 65 9.69 0.70 -4.95
N ASP A 66 9.80 -0.11 -3.91
CA ASP A 66 11.02 -0.89 -3.59
C ASP A 66 11.27 -2.07 -4.54
N GLN A 67 10.28 -2.47 -5.34
CA GLN A 67 10.41 -3.58 -6.29
C GLN A 67 10.98 -3.08 -7.62
N PRO A 68 11.74 -3.90 -8.36
CA PRO A 68 12.27 -3.51 -9.67
C PRO A 68 11.15 -3.26 -10.69
N PHE A 69 10.03 -3.97 -10.58
CA PHE A 69 8.82 -3.80 -11.38
C PHE A 69 7.63 -4.41 -10.68
N THR A 70 6.42 -3.94 -11.02
CA THR A 70 5.15 -4.49 -10.52
C THR A 70 4.11 -4.51 -11.63
N SER A 71 3.23 -5.53 -11.63
CA SER A 71 2.11 -5.62 -12.57
C SER A 71 0.92 -4.75 -12.17
N GLY A 72 0.91 -4.27 -10.93
CA GLY A 72 -0.11 -3.39 -10.38
C GLY A 72 -0.04 -3.31 -8.86
N PRO A 73 -0.75 -2.36 -8.27
CA PRO A 73 -0.82 -2.21 -6.83
C PRO A 73 -1.62 -3.35 -6.21
N VAL A 74 -1.23 -3.76 -5.00
CA VAL A 74 -2.04 -4.64 -4.15
C VAL A 74 -3.11 -3.77 -3.49
N TYR A 75 -4.30 -3.71 -4.08
CA TYR A 75 -5.37 -2.80 -3.66
C TYR A 75 -6.63 -3.55 -3.24
N VAL A 76 -6.97 -3.48 -1.96
CA VAL A 76 -8.17 -4.12 -1.41
C VAL A 76 -9.43 -3.29 -1.65
N GLY A 77 -9.28 -1.99 -1.78
CA GLY A 77 -10.39 -1.05 -1.91
C GLY A 77 -10.60 -0.21 -0.64
N ALA A 78 -10.72 1.11 -0.80
CA ALA A 78 -10.82 2.04 0.33
C ALA A 78 -12.07 1.76 1.20
N LEU A 79 -13.22 1.44 0.59
CA LEU A 79 -14.42 1.05 1.30
C LEU A 79 -14.25 -0.27 2.06
N ILE A 80 -13.64 -1.27 1.42
CA ILE A 80 -13.40 -2.58 2.04
C ILE A 80 -12.43 -2.43 3.21
N PHE A 81 -11.39 -1.62 3.05
CA PHE A 81 -10.45 -1.31 4.12
C PHE A 81 -11.16 -0.66 5.33
N PHE A 82 -12.05 0.31 5.08
CA PHE A 82 -12.86 0.92 6.13
C PHE A 82 -13.75 -0.12 6.84
N LEU A 83 -14.46 -0.97 6.08
CA LEU A 83 -15.29 -2.03 6.63
C LEU A 83 -14.49 -3.10 7.38
N PHE A 84 -13.27 -3.40 6.91
CA PHE A 84 -12.34 -4.29 7.60
C PHE A 84 -11.97 -3.72 8.98
N VAL A 85 -11.59 -2.44 9.05
CA VAL A 85 -11.27 -1.77 10.33
C VAL A 85 -12.49 -1.74 11.24
N LEU A 86 -13.67 -1.42 10.72
CA LEU A 86 -14.93 -1.49 11.48
C LEU A 86 -15.20 -2.91 11.97
N GLY A 87 -14.97 -3.92 11.12
CA GLY A 87 -15.13 -5.33 11.45
C GLY A 87 -14.23 -5.78 12.62
N CYS A 88 -13.00 -5.24 12.70
CA CYS A 88 -12.12 -5.49 13.84
C CYS A 88 -12.74 -5.10 15.19
N PHE A 89 -13.63 -4.11 15.20
CA PHE A 89 -14.30 -3.65 16.42
C PHE A 89 -15.65 -4.33 16.67
N ILE A 90 -16.52 -4.41 15.67
CA ILE A 90 -17.91 -4.85 15.87
C ILE A 90 -18.13 -6.37 15.74
N VAL A 91 -17.27 -7.09 15.01
CA VAL A 91 -17.36 -8.55 14.87
C VAL A 91 -16.79 -9.22 16.10
N ARG A 92 -17.56 -10.10 16.74
CA ARG A 92 -17.17 -10.77 18.02
C ARG A 92 -16.97 -12.29 17.86
N THR A 93 -16.69 -12.77 16.67
CA THR A 93 -16.44 -14.20 16.42
C THR A 93 -14.95 -14.55 16.58
N PRO A 94 -14.59 -15.78 16.97
CA PRO A 94 -13.18 -16.22 17.01
C PRO A 94 -12.49 -16.09 15.65
N LEU A 95 -13.22 -16.26 14.56
CA LEU A 95 -12.73 -16.14 13.17
C LEU A 95 -12.11 -14.75 12.92
N LYS A 96 -12.63 -13.69 13.54
CA LYS A 96 -12.05 -12.33 13.45
C LYS A 96 -10.56 -12.33 13.81
N TRP A 97 -10.21 -12.96 14.92
CA TRP A 97 -8.82 -12.97 15.39
C TRP A 97 -7.91 -13.74 14.45
N ALA A 98 -8.39 -14.86 13.90
CA ALA A 98 -7.64 -15.61 12.89
C ALA A 98 -7.39 -14.77 11.64
N LEU A 99 -8.43 -14.11 11.10
CA LEU A 99 -8.31 -13.24 9.93
C LEU A 99 -7.38 -12.05 10.19
N LEU A 100 -7.48 -11.42 11.35
CA LEU A 100 -6.63 -10.29 11.72
C LEU A 100 -5.16 -10.71 11.84
N VAL A 101 -4.88 -11.79 12.58
CA VAL A 101 -3.51 -12.30 12.78
C VAL A 101 -2.89 -12.69 11.43
N VAL A 102 -3.64 -13.40 10.58
CA VAL A 102 -3.16 -13.80 9.24
C VAL A 102 -2.90 -12.57 8.37
N THR A 103 -3.77 -11.56 8.39
CA THR A 103 -3.56 -10.31 7.65
C THR A 103 -2.29 -9.60 8.10
N ILE A 104 -2.10 -9.40 9.40
CA ILE A 104 -0.90 -8.75 9.95
C ILE A 104 0.35 -9.55 9.59
N LEU A 105 0.30 -10.88 9.75
CA LEU A 105 1.43 -11.77 9.47
C LEU A 105 1.84 -11.70 7.99
N THR A 106 0.88 -11.74 7.07
CA THR A 106 1.16 -11.68 5.63
C THR A 106 1.68 -10.32 5.20
N VAL A 107 1.19 -9.23 5.76
CA VAL A 107 1.73 -7.88 5.54
C VAL A 107 3.17 -7.79 6.04
N MET A 108 3.46 -8.26 7.26
CA MET A 108 4.83 -8.27 7.80
C MET A 108 5.78 -9.12 6.96
N LEU A 109 5.34 -10.29 6.49
CA LEU A 109 6.13 -11.16 5.63
C LEU A 109 6.41 -10.53 4.26
N SER A 110 5.49 -9.75 3.72
CA SER A 110 5.69 -9.07 2.42
C SER A 110 6.81 -8.04 2.44
N TRP A 111 7.13 -7.47 3.61
CA TRP A 111 8.21 -6.49 3.76
C TRP A 111 9.61 -7.06 3.55
N GLY A 112 9.80 -8.37 3.60
CA GLY A 112 11.02 -9.08 3.25
C GLY A 112 12.30 -8.39 3.74
N LYS A 113 13.06 -7.74 2.84
CA LYS A 113 14.30 -7.01 3.17
C LYS A 113 14.11 -5.90 4.22
N ASN A 114 12.95 -5.30 4.27
CA ASN A 114 12.64 -4.19 5.17
C ASN A 114 12.36 -4.65 6.61
N MET A 115 12.29 -6.00 6.82
CA MET A 115 12.11 -6.63 8.13
C MET A 115 12.90 -7.95 8.23
N MET A 116 14.21 -7.89 7.95
CA MET A 116 15.08 -9.07 7.79
C MET A 116 15.07 -10.03 8.97
N TRP A 117 15.08 -9.53 10.22
CA TRP A 117 15.05 -10.39 11.41
C TRP A 117 13.84 -11.34 11.44
N PHE A 118 12.69 -10.86 11.01
CA PHE A 118 11.46 -11.63 10.93
C PHE A 118 11.47 -12.60 9.74
N THR A 119 11.94 -12.12 8.60
CA THR A 119 12.08 -12.92 7.37
C THR A 119 13.09 -14.05 7.55
N ASP A 120 14.24 -13.79 8.18
CA ASP A 120 15.26 -14.80 8.45
C ASP A 120 14.73 -15.89 9.39
N TRP A 121 13.95 -15.51 10.41
CA TRP A 121 13.30 -16.47 11.30
C TRP A 121 12.37 -17.43 10.51
N PHE A 122 11.55 -16.90 9.57
CA PHE A 122 10.72 -17.72 8.71
C PHE A 122 11.52 -18.59 7.73
N ILE A 123 12.62 -18.09 7.19
CA ILE A 123 13.51 -18.86 6.29
C ILE A 123 14.12 -20.05 7.03
N ASP A 124 14.50 -19.86 8.29
CA ASP A 124 15.21 -20.88 9.07
C ASP A 124 14.27 -21.93 9.69
N TYR A 125 13.08 -21.53 10.14
CA TYR A 125 12.19 -22.41 10.91
C TYR A 125 10.94 -22.84 10.16
N PHE A 126 10.48 -22.12 9.13
CA PHE A 126 9.24 -22.46 8.46
C PHE A 126 9.50 -23.30 7.20
N PRO A 127 8.99 -24.54 7.15
CA PRO A 127 9.23 -25.42 6.00
C PRO A 127 8.62 -24.82 4.73
N MET A 128 9.34 -24.92 3.62
CA MET A 128 8.96 -24.45 2.29
C MET A 128 8.93 -22.92 2.09
N TYR A 129 8.99 -22.07 3.13
CA TYR A 129 9.04 -20.61 2.95
C TYR A 129 10.20 -20.19 2.05
N ASN A 130 11.33 -20.85 2.16
CA ASN A 130 12.51 -20.63 1.34
C ASN A 130 12.34 -20.99 -0.16
N ARG A 131 11.20 -21.52 -0.60
CA ARG A 131 10.89 -21.80 -2.01
C ARG A 131 10.16 -20.67 -2.71
N PHE A 132 9.59 -19.72 -1.96
CA PHE A 132 8.95 -18.55 -2.55
C PHE A 132 10.00 -17.59 -3.12
N ARG A 133 9.84 -17.23 -4.40
CA ARG A 133 10.73 -16.28 -5.09
C ARG A 133 10.29 -14.83 -4.93
N THR A 134 9.00 -14.60 -4.76
CA THR A 134 8.39 -13.28 -4.66
C THR A 134 7.66 -13.18 -3.32
N VAL A 135 8.27 -12.50 -2.36
CA VAL A 135 7.73 -12.42 -0.99
C VAL A 135 6.44 -11.58 -0.96
N SER A 136 6.37 -10.55 -1.81
CA SER A 136 5.18 -9.69 -1.93
C SER A 136 3.92 -10.44 -2.38
N SER A 137 4.05 -11.58 -3.08
CA SER A 137 2.87 -12.38 -3.50
C SER A 137 2.05 -12.95 -2.34
N ILE A 138 2.61 -12.99 -1.12
CA ILE A 138 1.88 -13.42 0.07
C ILE A 138 0.72 -12.48 0.43
N LEU A 139 0.75 -11.23 -0.06
CA LEU A 139 -0.31 -10.24 0.15
C LEU A 139 -1.67 -10.68 -0.43
N VAL A 140 -1.70 -11.64 -1.37
CA VAL A 140 -2.97 -12.24 -1.85
C VAL A 140 -3.80 -12.81 -0.71
N VAL A 141 -3.16 -13.28 0.36
CA VAL A 141 -3.86 -13.78 1.54
C VAL A 141 -4.50 -12.63 2.32
N ALA A 142 -3.82 -11.49 2.43
CA ALA A 142 -4.40 -10.27 3.02
C ALA A 142 -5.58 -9.76 2.18
N GLU A 143 -5.45 -9.76 0.83
CA GLU A 143 -6.52 -9.41 -0.11
C GLU A 143 -7.74 -10.32 -0.01
N PHE A 144 -7.60 -11.53 0.49
CA PHE A 144 -8.70 -12.43 0.79
C PHE A 144 -9.27 -12.20 2.21
N CYS A 145 -8.39 -12.08 3.22
CA CYS A 145 -8.81 -11.99 4.63
C CYS A 145 -9.52 -10.67 4.94
N MET A 146 -9.06 -9.55 4.36
CA MET A 146 -9.63 -8.23 4.63
C MET A 146 -11.06 -8.12 4.10
N PRO A 147 -11.39 -8.45 2.82
CA PRO A 147 -12.77 -8.46 2.34
C PRO A 147 -13.66 -9.44 3.11
N LEU A 148 -13.13 -10.60 3.51
CA LEU A 148 -13.92 -11.55 4.28
C LEU A 148 -14.37 -10.96 5.63
N LEU A 149 -13.47 -10.28 6.35
CA LEU A 149 -13.86 -9.60 7.60
C LEU A 149 -14.78 -8.41 7.33
N ALA A 150 -14.60 -7.69 6.23
CA ALA A 150 -15.50 -6.62 5.79
C ALA A 150 -16.93 -7.12 5.54
N VAL A 151 -17.07 -8.27 4.86
CA VAL A 151 -18.37 -8.93 4.63
C VAL A 151 -18.99 -9.39 5.95
N LEU A 152 -18.21 -9.92 6.88
CA LEU A 152 -18.72 -10.28 8.22
C LEU A 152 -19.20 -9.04 9.00
N ALA A 153 -18.54 -7.89 8.84
CA ALA A 153 -19.00 -6.63 9.41
C ALA A 153 -20.32 -6.19 8.80
N LEU A 154 -20.46 -6.21 7.47
CA LEU A 154 -21.72 -5.89 6.78
C LEU A 154 -22.84 -6.84 7.19
N LYS A 155 -22.58 -8.14 7.21
CA LYS A 155 -23.57 -9.12 7.69
C LYS A 155 -24.05 -8.76 9.09
N LYS A 156 -23.13 -8.40 10.01
CA LYS A 156 -23.48 -8.03 11.38
C LYS A 156 -24.34 -6.78 11.45
N ILE A 157 -24.11 -5.80 10.56
CA ILE A 157 -24.91 -4.57 10.45
C ILE A 157 -26.32 -4.88 9.89
N PHE A 158 -26.41 -5.76 8.88
CA PHE A 158 -27.70 -6.16 8.31
C PHE A 158 -28.54 -6.99 9.27
N ASP A 159 -27.92 -7.89 10.04
CA ASP A 159 -28.59 -8.71 11.03
C ASP A 159 -29.11 -7.89 12.23
N ASP A 160 -28.37 -6.83 12.62
CA ASP A 160 -28.70 -5.93 13.74
C ASP A 160 -28.32 -4.48 13.38
N PRO A 161 -29.20 -3.73 12.67
CA PRO A 161 -28.91 -2.33 12.31
C PRO A 161 -28.73 -1.41 13.52
N SER A 162 -29.25 -1.81 14.70
CA SER A 162 -29.07 -1.02 15.93
C SER A 162 -27.63 -1.04 16.46
N ILE A 163 -26.79 -1.94 15.94
CA ILE A 163 -25.40 -2.07 16.38
C ILE A 163 -24.59 -0.80 16.16
N LEU A 164 -24.84 -0.08 15.07
CA LEU A 164 -24.16 1.19 14.77
C LEU A 164 -24.50 2.28 15.79
N LYS A 165 -25.73 2.31 16.30
CA LYS A 165 -26.14 3.23 17.37
C LYS A 165 -25.58 2.82 18.74
N ARG A 166 -25.56 1.51 19.01
CA ARG A 166 -25.06 0.95 20.27
C ARG A 166 -23.53 1.05 20.36
N GLU A 167 -22.83 0.76 19.27
CA GLU A 167 -21.36 0.75 19.16
C GLU A 167 -20.83 1.97 18.41
N LYS A 168 -21.53 3.13 18.51
CA LYS A 168 -21.24 4.35 17.73
C LYS A 168 -19.78 4.83 17.83
N TRP A 169 -19.15 4.64 18.98
CA TRP A 169 -17.76 5.01 19.17
C TRP A 169 -16.81 4.24 18.24
N TRP A 170 -17.04 2.96 18.05
CA TRP A 170 -16.23 2.14 17.15
C TRP A 170 -16.47 2.51 15.69
N PHE A 171 -17.71 2.88 15.36
CA PHE A 171 -18.04 3.38 14.03
C PHE A 171 -17.34 4.70 13.74
N TYR A 172 -17.42 5.69 14.61
CA TYR A 172 -16.71 6.97 14.44
C TYR A 172 -15.18 6.80 14.50
N LEU A 173 -14.69 5.92 15.36
CA LEU A 173 -13.26 5.65 15.47
C LEU A 173 -12.71 5.02 14.19
N SER A 174 -13.39 4.02 13.61
CA SER A 174 -12.94 3.38 12.36
C SER A 174 -12.97 4.38 11.18
N GLY A 175 -14.03 5.18 11.06
CA GLY A 175 -14.11 6.25 10.07
C GLY A 175 -13.03 7.32 10.28
N GLY A 176 -12.79 7.71 11.52
CA GLY A 176 -11.73 8.66 11.90
C GLY A 176 -10.33 8.16 11.60
N ILE A 177 -10.03 6.89 11.89
CA ILE A 177 -8.72 6.28 11.58
C ILE A 177 -8.51 6.24 10.06
N VAL A 178 -9.42 5.59 9.32
CA VAL A 178 -9.22 5.37 7.88
C VAL A 178 -9.35 6.68 7.11
N GLY A 179 -10.42 7.45 7.37
CA GLY A 179 -10.63 8.76 6.74
C GLY A 179 -9.53 9.76 7.10
N GLY A 180 -9.05 9.74 8.35
CA GLY A 180 -7.96 10.58 8.82
C GLY A 180 -6.63 10.27 8.13
N ILE A 181 -6.26 8.99 7.98
CA ILE A 181 -5.04 8.58 7.26
C ILE A 181 -5.09 9.07 5.81
N VAL A 182 -6.22 8.83 5.12
CA VAL A 182 -6.36 9.20 3.71
C VAL A 182 -6.42 10.72 3.53
N LEU A 183 -7.10 11.43 4.43
CA LEU A 183 -7.14 12.90 4.41
C LEU A 183 -5.75 13.51 4.66
N LEU A 184 -5.00 12.98 5.63
CA LEU A 184 -3.62 13.39 5.86
C LEU A 184 -2.73 13.13 4.64
N ALA A 185 -2.90 11.98 3.98
CA ALA A 185 -2.18 11.66 2.75
C ALA A 185 -2.52 12.66 1.62
N ALA A 186 -3.79 13.05 1.50
CA ALA A 186 -4.24 14.00 0.49
C ALA A 186 -3.74 15.44 0.74
N LEU A 187 -3.72 15.87 2.01
CA LEU A 187 -3.33 17.24 2.39
C LEU A 187 -1.82 17.40 2.56
N PHE A 188 -1.14 16.38 3.08
CA PHE A 188 0.28 16.40 3.43
C PHE A 188 1.01 15.19 2.83
N PRO A 189 1.04 15.03 1.50
CA PRO A 189 1.65 13.87 0.84
C PRO A 189 3.13 13.70 1.18
N GLY A 190 3.87 14.78 1.41
CA GLY A 190 5.29 14.75 1.79
C GLY A 190 5.58 14.15 3.19
N LEU A 191 4.56 13.87 4.01
CA LEU A 191 4.73 13.10 5.25
C LEU A 191 4.84 11.59 5.00
N PHE A 192 4.38 11.15 3.85
CA PHE A 192 4.29 9.73 3.52
C PHE A 192 5.40 9.29 2.57
N ASP A 193 5.90 10.19 1.71
CA ASP A 193 6.88 9.82 0.71
C ASP A 193 7.64 11.04 0.15
N ASP A 194 8.89 10.81 -0.27
CA ASP A 194 9.70 11.79 -1.01
C ASP A 194 9.44 11.74 -2.52
N PHE A 195 8.67 10.76 -3.01
CA PHE A 195 8.30 10.54 -4.41
C PHE A 195 9.47 10.30 -5.36
N LEU A 196 10.62 9.93 -4.83
CA LEU A 196 11.83 9.62 -5.57
C LEU A 196 12.36 8.22 -5.22
N LYS A 197 13.05 7.59 -6.16
CA LYS A 197 13.82 6.36 -5.91
C LYS A 197 15.16 6.72 -5.24
N ASP A 198 15.76 5.77 -4.53
CA ASP A 198 17.03 6.00 -3.81
C ASP A 198 18.13 6.59 -4.71
N TYR A 199 18.28 6.08 -5.95
CA TYR A 199 19.27 6.59 -6.89
C TYR A 199 18.93 7.99 -7.43
N GLU A 200 17.64 8.37 -7.45
CA GLU A 200 17.20 9.71 -7.86
C GLU A 200 17.46 10.72 -6.74
N LEU A 201 17.34 10.30 -5.46
CA LEU A 201 17.71 11.12 -4.29
C LEU A 201 19.20 11.42 -4.25
N GLU A 202 20.05 10.47 -4.64
CA GLU A 202 21.49 10.70 -4.77
C GLU A 202 21.80 11.63 -5.95
N ALA A 203 21.11 11.46 -7.07
CA ALA A 203 21.32 12.24 -8.28
C ALA A 203 20.88 13.71 -8.16
N ILE A 204 19.87 14.02 -7.33
CA ILE A 204 19.38 15.38 -7.10
C ILE A 204 20.48 16.31 -6.53
N GLN A 205 21.48 15.75 -5.87
CA GLN A 205 22.61 16.50 -5.32
C GLN A 205 23.65 16.88 -6.38
N GLN A 206 23.55 16.34 -7.59
CA GLN A 206 24.48 16.65 -8.69
C GLN A 206 24.07 17.94 -9.39
N PRO A 207 25.02 18.79 -9.82
CA PRO A 207 24.74 20.02 -10.54
C PRO A 207 23.96 19.74 -11.85
N GLY A 208 22.85 20.44 -12.05
CA GLY A 208 22.03 20.35 -13.26
C GLY A 208 20.87 19.34 -13.22
N TYR A 209 20.82 18.42 -12.24
CA TYR A 209 19.74 17.43 -12.14
C TYR A 209 18.65 17.80 -11.10
N GLY A 210 18.90 18.79 -10.25
CA GLY A 210 18.00 19.17 -9.15
C GLY A 210 16.59 19.54 -9.62
N GLU A 211 16.47 20.40 -10.64
CA GLU A 211 15.17 20.83 -11.17
C GLU A 211 14.41 19.69 -11.86
N LEU A 212 15.12 18.82 -12.59
CA LEU A 212 14.53 17.68 -13.27
C LEU A 212 13.89 16.70 -12.26
N PHE A 213 14.64 16.29 -11.24
CA PHE A 213 14.12 15.35 -10.25
C PHE A 213 13.06 15.97 -9.33
N ALA A 214 13.17 17.27 -9.03
CA ALA A 214 12.10 17.98 -8.31
C ALA A 214 10.78 17.96 -9.10
N GLY A 215 10.82 18.18 -10.41
CA GLY A 215 9.63 18.12 -11.25
C GLY A 215 9.08 16.70 -11.44
N ILE A 216 9.94 15.67 -11.46
CA ILE A 216 9.51 14.27 -11.45
C ILE A 216 8.80 13.93 -10.12
N ALA A 217 9.34 14.38 -8.99
CA ALA A 217 8.72 14.20 -7.68
C ALA A 217 7.34 14.88 -7.61
N GLU A 218 7.22 16.09 -8.16
CA GLU A 218 5.94 16.82 -8.22
C GLU A 218 4.90 16.09 -9.09
N ALA A 219 5.30 15.55 -10.24
CA ALA A 219 4.43 14.75 -11.09
C ALA A 219 3.95 13.46 -10.39
N ARG A 220 4.82 12.75 -9.67
CA ARG A 220 4.45 11.57 -8.87
C ARG A 220 3.58 11.94 -7.67
N ARG A 221 3.88 13.05 -7.02
CA ARG A 221 3.07 13.60 -5.93
C ARG A 221 1.63 13.90 -6.38
N ALA A 222 1.44 14.40 -7.60
CA ALA A 222 0.11 14.65 -8.14
C ALA A 222 -0.70 13.36 -8.31
N ILE A 223 -0.09 12.25 -8.75
CA ILE A 223 -0.73 10.93 -8.82
C ILE A 223 -1.20 10.49 -7.42
N PHE A 224 -0.28 10.51 -6.46
CA PHE A 224 -0.58 10.11 -5.08
C PHE A 224 -1.73 10.93 -4.48
N THR A 225 -1.68 12.26 -4.64
CA THR A 225 -2.69 13.17 -4.09
C THR A 225 -4.06 12.95 -4.73
N ALA A 226 -4.13 12.74 -6.06
CA ALA A 226 -5.38 12.47 -6.76
C ALA A 226 -6.04 11.18 -6.26
N ASP A 227 -5.27 10.12 -6.09
CA ASP A 227 -5.78 8.84 -5.59
C ASP A 227 -6.12 8.86 -4.10
N ALA A 228 -5.39 9.64 -3.29
CA ALA A 228 -5.73 9.88 -1.91
C ALA A 228 -7.09 10.59 -1.81
N TRP A 229 -7.34 11.64 -2.58
CA TRP A 229 -8.66 12.29 -2.63
C TRP A 229 -9.76 11.35 -3.07
N ARG A 230 -9.52 10.54 -4.11
CA ARG A 230 -10.47 9.52 -4.56
C ARG A 230 -10.82 8.53 -3.44
N SER A 231 -9.81 8.01 -2.76
CA SER A 231 -9.99 7.09 -1.64
C SER A 231 -10.73 7.74 -0.47
N PHE A 232 -10.45 9.02 -0.18
CA PHE A 232 -11.16 9.77 0.85
C PHE A 232 -12.66 9.92 0.54
N VAL A 233 -12.99 10.27 -0.69
CA VAL A 233 -14.40 10.37 -1.13
C VAL A 233 -15.12 9.03 -0.99
N ILE A 234 -14.48 7.92 -1.38
CA ILE A 234 -15.05 6.57 -1.26
C ILE A 234 -15.31 6.22 0.22
N VAL A 235 -14.35 6.49 1.11
CA VAL A 235 -14.50 6.25 2.55
C VAL A 235 -15.60 7.14 3.14
N ALA A 236 -15.63 8.42 2.79
CA ALA A 236 -16.66 9.36 3.26
C ALA A 236 -18.08 8.95 2.81
N LEU A 237 -18.23 8.55 1.54
CA LEU A 237 -19.50 8.03 1.02
C LEU A 237 -19.91 6.75 1.74
N GLY A 238 -18.98 5.81 1.96
CA GLY A 238 -19.26 4.59 2.73
C GLY A 238 -19.63 4.87 4.18
N PHE A 239 -18.99 5.86 4.80
CA PHE A 239 -19.30 6.29 6.16
C PHE A 239 -20.70 6.91 6.28
N VAL A 240 -21.10 7.71 5.30
CA VAL A 240 -22.46 8.33 5.27
C VAL A 240 -23.54 7.33 4.92
N ALA A 241 -23.25 6.31 4.10
CA ALA A 241 -24.20 5.30 3.67
C ALA A 241 -24.58 4.29 4.76
N LEU A 242 -23.75 4.13 5.79
CA LEU A 242 -23.96 3.24 6.93
C LEU A 242 -24.62 3.98 8.11
#